data_6802a03e33f55dfda97f35ba6b48d971
#
_entry.id   6802a03e33f55dfda97f35ba6b48d971
#
_cell.length_a   1.000
_cell.length_b   1.000
_cell.length_c   1.000
_cell.angle_alpha   90.00
_cell.angle_beta   90.00
_cell.angle_gamma   90.00
#
_symmetry.space_group_name_H-M   'P 1'
#
loop_
_entity.id
_entity.type
_entity.pdbx_description
1 polymer ?
#
loop_
_entity_poly.entity_id
_entity_poly.type
_entity_poly.pdbx_seq_one_letter_code
_entity_poly.pdbx_strand_id
1 'polypeptide(L)'
;MCIRDRLNKDPWNNQCYDAYADMIVWTRLADGTWEYDFTVFDRWVRFMLDLGVGKYVNCYSMLPWNNMLHYKDAVTGEFVDVKADPGTPAFREMWGPFLPAFVGHLREKGWLGITNIAMDERSPEVMAAVTALLKEVAPELGIALADNHKIFKQYPYIKDMCASIFGPIEQTDIVQRRSKGLTTTFYVCCSSGFPNTYTSSAPAEATYLSWYAAAEDYDGFLRWAYNSWVEDPIRDSRFRKWAAGDTYLVYPEGRSSIRFERLVEGIQDWEKIRLLKTEFSGDDAKLQTLHDLLEPFRSSVAFDGWEQTLRNARATLNTL
;
A
#
# COMPACT_ATOMS: atom_id res chain seq x y z
N MET A 1 5.99 -0.15 -4.93
CA MET A 1 5.12 0.97 -5.34
C MET A 1 3.68 0.52 -5.24
N CYS A 2 2.88 1.18 -4.42
CA CYS A 2 1.44 1.01 -4.49
C CYS A 2 0.90 2.02 -5.50
N ILE A 3 0.35 1.54 -6.60
CA ILE A 3 -0.49 2.36 -7.46
C ILE A 3 -1.85 2.39 -6.77
N ARG A 4 -2.07 3.39 -5.93
CA ARG A 4 -3.26 3.43 -5.09
C ARG A 4 -4.49 3.95 -5.81
N ASP A 5 -4.34 4.55 -6.97
CA ASP A 5 -5.44 5.15 -7.69
C ASP A 5 -5.69 4.44 -9.00
N ARG A 6 -6.45 3.41 -8.90
CA ARG A 6 -7.70 3.18 -9.59
C ARG A 6 -7.50 2.57 -10.94
N LEU A 7 -7.48 1.26 -10.92
CA LEU A 7 -7.81 0.50 -12.12
C LEU A 7 -9.18 0.91 -12.66
N ASN A 8 -10.07 1.35 -11.76
CA ASN A 8 -11.39 1.87 -12.09
C ASN A 8 -11.80 2.85 -10.99
N LYS A 9 -12.21 4.05 -11.35
CA LYS A 9 -12.51 5.14 -10.44
C LYS A 9 -13.73 4.82 -9.58
N ASP A 10 -13.58 4.97 -8.26
CA ASP A 10 -14.73 5.02 -7.35
C ASP A 10 -15.35 6.42 -7.34
N PRO A 11 -16.49 6.64 -7.99
CA PRO A 11 -17.10 7.98 -8.09
C PRO A 11 -17.58 8.52 -6.75
N TRP A 12 -17.70 7.66 -5.71
CA TRP A 12 -18.33 8.03 -4.44
C TRP A 12 -17.34 8.19 -3.28
N ASN A 13 -16.13 7.67 -3.42
CA ASN A 13 -15.18 7.61 -2.32
C ASN A 13 -13.85 8.32 -2.63
N ASN A 14 -13.93 9.50 -3.22
CA ASN A 14 -12.77 10.34 -3.41
C ASN A 14 -12.12 10.69 -2.07
N GLN A 15 -10.83 10.42 -1.97
CA GLN A 15 -10.00 10.72 -0.81
C GLN A 15 -9.12 11.95 -1.04
N CYS A 16 -9.38 12.70 -2.09
CA CYS A 16 -8.77 13.97 -2.45
C CYS A 16 -9.84 14.95 -2.95
N TYR A 17 -9.50 16.23 -3.02
CA TYR A 17 -10.40 17.28 -3.52
C TYR A 17 -10.68 17.08 -5.01
N ASP A 18 -9.63 16.96 -5.82
CA ASP A 18 -9.74 16.68 -7.24
C ASP A 18 -9.86 15.18 -7.50
N ALA A 19 -10.88 14.81 -8.27
CA ALA A 19 -11.02 13.44 -8.72
C ALA A 19 -10.00 13.13 -9.83
N TYR A 20 -9.15 12.15 -9.61
CA TYR A 20 -8.27 11.66 -10.67
C TYR A 20 -9.06 10.88 -11.72
N ALA A 21 -8.59 10.91 -12.96
CA ALA A 21 -9.08 10.01 -14.00
C ALA A 21 -8.58 8.57 -13.75
N ASP A 22 -9.23 7.60 -14.39
CA ASP A 22 -8.79 6.21 -14.34
C ASP A 22 -7.40 6.05 -14.96
N MET A 23 -6.60 5.17 -14.39
CA MET A 23 -5.34 4.78 -15.03
C MET A 23 -5.56 3.86 -16.23
N ILE A 24 -6.66 3.12 -16.24
CA ILE A 24 -7.08 2.24 -17.33
C ILE A 24 -8.53 2.55 -17.64
N VAL A 25 -8.81 3.13 -18.81
CA VAL A 25 -10.18 3.40 -19.24
C VAL A 25 -10.78 2.12 -19.81
N TRP A 26 -11.90 1.70 -19.26
CA TRP A 26 -12.68 0.56 -19.75
C TRP A 26 -13.79 1.07 -20.67
N THR A 27 -13.84 0.58 -21.89
CA THR A 27 -14.85 0.96 -22.88
C THR A 27 -15.64 -0.26 -23.31
N ARG A 28 -16.97 -0.18 -23.22
CA ARG A 28 -17.88 -1.20 -23.75
C ARG A 28 -18.30 -0.82 -25.15
N LEU A 29 -18.01 -1.67 -26.13
CA LEU A 29 -18.33 -1.44 -27.52
C LEU A 29 -19.80 -1.79 -27.82
N ALA A 30 -20.30 -1.36 -28.99
CA ALA A 30 -21.68 -1.57 -29.43
C ALA A 30 -22.07 -3.06 -29.55
N ASP A 31 -21.13 -3.93 -29.82
CA ASP A 31 -21.30 -5.38 -29.86
C ASP A 31 -21.23 -6.07 -28.50
N GLY A 32 -21.03 -5.30 -27.42
CA GLY A 32 -20.89 -5.79 -26.06
C GLY A 32 -19.49 -6.26 -25.66
N THR A 33 -18.52 -6.17 -26.54
CA THR A 33 -17.10 -6.47 -26.23
C THR A 33 -16.43 -5.30 -25.51
N TRP A 34 -15.22 -5.53 -25.01
CA TRP A 34 -14.50 -4.58 -24.18
C TRP A 34 -13.18 -4.12 -24.84
N GLU A 35 -12.90 -2.83 -24.72
CA GLU A 35 -11.60 -2.23 -24.96
C GLU A 35 -11.02 -1.65 -23.68
N TYR A 36 -9.67 -1.69 -23.54
CA TYR A 36 -8.96 -1.18 -22.38
C TYR A 36 -7.80 -0.29 -22.82
N ASP A 37 -7.84 0.99 -22.41
CA ASP A 37 -6.75 1.93 -22.66
C ASP A 37 -5.77 1.94 -21.47
N PHE A 38 -4.60 1.37 -21.66
CA PHE A 38 -3.52 1.29 -20.66
C PHE A 38 -2.54 2.47 -20.71
N THR A 39 -2.79 3.50 -21.50
CA THR A 39 -1.82 4.57 -21.77
C THR A 39 -1.33 5.25 -20.50
N VAL A 40 -2.24 5.63 -19.59
CA VAL A 40 -1.88 6.32 -18.34
C VAL A 40 -1.18 5.36 -17.38
N PHE A 41 -1.66 4.14 -17.26
CA PHE A 41 -1.04 3.08 -16.47
C PHE A 41 0.40 2.83 -16.90
N ASP A 42 0.65 2.64 -18.20
CA ASP A 42 1.97 2.38 -18.75
C ASP A 42 2.95 3.52 -18.47
N ARG A 43 2.51 4.76 -18.69
CA ARG A 43 3.35 5.94 -18.45
C ARG A 43 3.73 6.03 -16.98
N TRP A 44 2.80 5.81 -16.07
CA TRP A 44 3.05 5.85 -14.63
C TRP A 44 3.98 4.74 -14.17
N VAL A 45 3.71 3.49 -14.55
CA VAL A 45 4.56 2.36 -14.17
C VAL A 45 5.99 2.55 -14.68
N ARG A 46 6.16 2.92 -15.95
CA ARG A 46 7.48 3.19 -16.54
C ARG A 46 8.20 4.29 -15.77
N PHE A 47 7.54 5.42 -15.56
CA PHE A 47 8.11 6.56 -14.82
C PHE A 47 8.63 6.13 -13.44
N MET A 48 7.85 5.35 -12.69
CA MET A 48 8.25 4.89 -11.37
C MET A 48 9.40 3.87 -11.42
N LEU A 49 9.40 2.97 -12.41
CA LEU A 49 10.50 2.02 -12.62
C LEU A 49 11.80 2.73 -13.00
N ASP A 50 11.73 3.74 -13.85
CA ASP A 50 12.90 4.57 -14.27
C ASP A 50 13.49 5.33 -13.08
N LEU A 51 12.68 5.67 -12.06
CA LEU A 51 13.13 6.24 -10.79
C LEU A 51 13.67 5.20 -9.80
N GLY A 52 13.71 3.92 -10.16
CA GLY A 52 14.13 2.82 -9.27
C GLY A 52 13.09 2.41 -8.23
N VAL A 53 11.84 2.88 -8.36
CA VAL A 53 10.74 2.56 -7.46
C VAL A 53 9.92 1.43 -8.05
N GLY A 54 10.13 0.19 -7.64
CA GLY A 54 9.36 -0.85 -8.29
C GLY A 54 9.67 -2.30 -7.97
N LYS A 55 9.84 -2.66 -6.69
CA LYS A 55 9.84 -4.09 -6.33
C LYS A 55 8.50 -4.73 -6.73
N TYR A 56 7.39 -4.04 -6.44
CA TYR A 56 6.04 -4.44 -6.83
C TYR A 56 5.21 -3.25 -7.33
N VAL A 57 4.26 -3.57 -8.21
CA VAL A 57 3.19 -2.68 -8.68
C VAL A 57 1.88 -3.22 -8.08
N ASN A 58 1.41 -2.64 -6.99
CA ASN A 58 0.17 -3.06 -6.32
C ASN A 58 -1.00 -2.21 -6.80
N CYS A 59 -1.90 -2.82 -7.57
CA CYS A 59 -3.01 -2.16 -8.24
C CYS A 59 -4.26 -2.14 -7.33
N TYR A 60 -4.37 -1.15 -6.47
CA TYR A 60 -5.57 -0.88 -5.68
C TYR A 60 -6.63 -0.17 -6.54
N SER A 61 -7.90 -0.43 -6.36
CA SER A 61 -8.43 -1.56 -5.63
C SER A 61 -9.34 -2.36 -6.55
N MET A 62 -9.24 -3.67 -6.55
CA MET A 62 -10.20 -4.53 -7.23
C MET A 62 -11.61 -4.39 -6.60
N LEU A 63 -11.65 -3.95 -5.34
CA LEU A 63 -12.87 -3.78 -4.57
C LEU A 63 -12.97 -2.33 -4.05
N PRO A 64 -13.54 -1.39 -4.79
CA PRO A 64 -13.92 -0.09 -4.27
C PRO A 64 -14.81 -0.24 -3.03
N TRP A 65 -14.72 0.71 -2.08
CA TRP A 65 -15.45 0.60 -0.81
C TRP A 65 -16.96 0.47 -0.93
N ASN A 66 -17.53 1.05 -1.99
CA ASN A 66 -18.96 0.97 -2.31
C ASN A 66 -19.29 -0.10 -3.36
N ASN A 67 -18.29 -0.87 -3.84
CA ASN A 67 -18.41 -1.82 -4.95
C ASN A 67 -18.97 -1.22 -6.25
N MET A 68 -18.82 0.09 -6.44
CA MET A 68 -19.19 0.76 -7.68
C MET A 68 -18.01 0.76 -8.64
N LEU A 69 -18.21 0.19 -9.81
CA LEU A 69 -17.31 0.26 -10.96
C LEU A 69 -17.96 1.12 -12.04
N HIS A 70 -17.22 1.52 -13.05
CA HIS A 70 -17.79 2.19 -14.21
C HIS A 70 -17.04 1.84 -15.49
N TYR A 71 -17.66 2.15 -16.60
CA TYR A 71 -17.07 2.05 -17.94
C TYR A 71 -17.61 3.17 -18.83
N LYS A 72 -16.88 3.47 -19.89
CA LYS A 72 -17.34 4.35 -20.96
C LYS A 72 -18.17 3.52 -21.96
N ASP A 73 -19.38 3.95 -22.23
CA ASP A 73 -20.19 3.37 -23.30
C ASP A 73 -19.77 3.99 -24.65
N ALA A 74 -19.33 3.17 -25.60
CA ALA A 74 -18.84 3.64 -26.90
C ALA A 74 -19.95 4.21 -27.79
N VAL A 75 -21.23 3.85 -27.55
CA VAL A 75 -22.36 4.33 -28.33
C VAL A 75 -22.78 5.72 -27.88
N THR A 76 -22.88 5.93 -26.57
CA THR A 76 -23.33 7.20 -25.99
C THR A 76 -22.19 8.16 -25.71
N GLY A 77 -20.97 7.65 -25.53
CA GLY A 77 -19.78 8.41 -25.07
C GLY A 77 -19.78 8.71 -23.57
N GLU A 78 -20.81 8.31 -22.84
CA GLU A 78 -20.98 8.59 -21.42
C GLU A 78 -20.40 7.49 -20.52
N PHE A 79 -20.13 7.83 -19.27
CA PHE A 79 -19.75 6.85 -18.26
C PHE A 79 -20.98 6.22 -17.61
N VAL A 80 -20.97 4.90 -17.49
CA VAL A 80 -22.02 4.09 -16.86
C VAL A 80 -21.50 3.50 -15.57
N ASP A 81 -22.18 3.80 -14.46
CA ASP A 81 -21.87 3.24 -13.14
C ASP A 81 -22.54 1.88 -12.94
N VAL A 82 -21.80 0.93 -12.40
CA VAL A 82 -22.26 -0.44 -12.16
C VAL A 82 -22.03 -0.84 -10.71
N LYS A 83 -23.09 -1.23 -9.99
CA LYS A 83 -22.96 -1.88 -8.70
C LYS A 83 -22.48 -3.32 -8.91
N ALA A 84 -21.24 -3.61 -8.53
CA ALA A 84 -20.59 -4.88 -8.79
C ALA A 84 -20.15 -5.53 -7.46
N ASP A 85 -21.11 -6.05 -6.71
CA ASP A 85 -20.79 -6.75 -5.46
C ASP A 85 -20.04 -8.07 -5.74
N PRO A 86 -18.98 -8.41 -5.00
CA PRO A 86 -18.22 -9.63 -5.17
C PRO A 86 -19.10 -10.88 -5.19
N GLY A 87 -18.84 -11.76 -6.16
CA GLY A 87 -19.61 -13.00 -6.36
C GLY A 87 -20.89 -12.84 -7.20
N THR A 88 -21.26 -11.61 -7.57
CA THR A 88 -22.44 -11.38 -8.45
C THR A 88 -22.10 -11.51 -9.93
N PRO A 89 -23.12 -11.73 -10.82
CA PRO A 89 -22.91 -11.69 -12.25
C PRO A 89 -22.30 -10.38 -12.75
N ALA A 90 -22.73 -9.23 -12.20
CA ALA A 90 -22.19 -7.92 -12.55
C ALA A 90 -20.69 -7.81 -12.25
N PHE A 91 -20.24 -8.31 -11.10
CA PHE A 91 -18.83 -8.36 -10.75
C PHE A 91 -18.03 -9.20 -11.77
N ARG A 92 -18.56 -10.36 -12.16
CA ARG A 92 -17.96 -11.23 -13.14
C ARG A 92 -17.95 -10.62 -14.55
N GLU A 93 -19.00 -9.93 -14.94
CA GLU A 93 -19.10 -9.24 -16.24
C GLU A 93 -18.03 -8.15 -16.38
N MET A 94 -17.75 -7.43 -15.30
CA MET A 94 -16.75 -6.37 -15.28
C MET A 94 -15.32 -6.92 -15.22
N TRP A 95 -15.01 -7.76 -14.23
CA TRP A 95 -13.65 -8.23 -13.98
C TRP A 95 -13.22 -9.43 -14.84
N GLY A 96 -14.17 -10.27 -15.25
CA GLY A 96 -13.88 -11.49 -16.01
C GLY A 96 -13.16 -11.23 -17.34
N PRO A 97 -13.63 -10.30 -18.18
CA PRO A 97 -12.93 -9.92 -19.42
C PRO A 97 -11.67 -9.10 -19.19
N PHE A 98 -11.68 -8.21 -18.18
CA PHE A 98 -10.55 -7.33 -17.91
C PHE A 98 -9.30 -8.08 -17.44
N LEU A 99 -9.43 -8.98 -16.49
CA LEU A 99 -8.28 -9.65 -15.86
C LEU A 99 -7.39 -10.40 -16.85
N PRO A 100 -7.92 -11.22 -17.77
CA PRO A 100 -7.10 -11.87 -18.81
C PRO A 100 -6.43 -10.86 -19.75
N ALA A 101 -7.14 -9.79 -20.15
CA ALA A 101 -6.60 -8.73 -20.99
C ALA A 101 -5.45 -8.01 -20.28
N PHE A 102 -5.61 -7.71 -18.99
CA PHE A 102 -4.58 -7.10 -18.16
C PHE A 102 -3.35 -8.01 -18.02
N VAL A 103 -3.54 -9.30 -17.75
CA VAL A 103 -2.44 -10.28 -17.72
C VAL A 103 -1.68 -10.33 -19.05
N GLY A 104 -2.39 -10.33 -20.18
CA GLY A 104 -1.79 -10.26 -21.52
C GLY A 104 -0.93 -9.02 -21.70
N HIS A 105 -1.48 -7.85 -21.38
CA HIS A 105 -0.78 -6.58 -21.43
C HIS A 105 0.46 -6.55 -20.52
N LEU A 106 0.34 -7.00 -19.27
CA LEU A 106 1.46 -7.06 -18.34
C LEU A 106 2.57 -8.01 -18.81
N ARG A 107 2.20 -9.09 -19.48
CA ARG A 107 3.18 -10.03 -20.07
C ARG A 107 3.94 -9.40 -21.21
N GLU A 108 3.27 -8.67 -22.11
CA GLU A 108 3.91 -7.92 -23.20
C GLU A 108 4.89 -6.87 -22.70
N LYS A 109 4.55 -6.20 -21.57
CA LYS A 109 5.44 -5.20 -20.95
C LYS A 109 6.55 -5.80 -20.10
N GLY A 110 6.53 -7.10 -19.81
CA GLY A 110 7.46 -7.75 -18.90
C GLY A 110 7.21 -7.42 -17.42
N TRP A 111 6.00 -6.96 -17.07
CA TRP A 111 5.65 -6.50 -15.72
C TRP A 111 4.80 -7.48 -14.91
N LEU A 112 4.37 -8.60 -15.51
CA LEU A 112 3.48 -9.56 -14.84
C LEU A 112 4.07 -10.09 -13.53
N GLY A 113 5.36 -10.39 -13.49
CA GLY A 113 6.02 -10.94 -12.31
C GLY A 113 6.08 -9.97 -11.10
N ILE A 114 6.02 -8.68 -11.35
CA ILE A 114 6.08 -7.62 -10.34
C ILE A 114 4.73 -6.97 -10.05
N THR A 115 3.67 -7.31 -10.79
CA THR A 115 2.34 -6.70 -10.62
C THR A 115 1.42 -7.59 -9.80
N ASN A 116 0.71 -6.97 -8.86
CA ASN A 116 -0.31 -7.60 -8.05
C ASN A 116 -1.63 -6.84 -8.20
N ILE A 117 -2.74 -7.56 -8.31
CA ILE A 117 -4.05 -6.99 -8.05
C ILE A 117 -4.20 -6.81 -6.53
N ALA A 118 -4.75 -5.70 -6.10
CA ALA A 118 -4.74 -5.36 -4.68
C ALA A 118 -6.14 -5.12 -4.13
N MET A 119 -6.33 -5.46 -2.86
CA MET A 119 -7.55 -5.23 -2.07
C MET A 119 -7.22 -4.58 -0.74
N ASP A 120 -8.24 -4.00 -0.11
CA ASP A 120 -8.14 -3.25 1.13
C ASP A 120 -9.23 -3.71 2.12
N GLU A 121 -8.84 -4.21 3.30
CA GLU A 121 -9.66 -4.55 4.47
C GLU A 121 -11.02 -5.23 4.14
N ARG A 122 -11.00 -6.40 3.51
CA ARG A 122 -12.21 -7.13 3.11
C ARG A 122 -12.48 -8.34 3.99
N SER A 123 -13.78 -8.66 4.16
CA SER A 123 -14.18 -9.84 4.92
C SER A 123 -13.72 -11.15 4.26
N PRO A 124 -13.58 -12.24 5.01
CA PRO A 124 -13.21 -13.54 4.47
C PRO A 124 -14.13 -14.02 3.34
N GLU A 125 -15.44 -13.76 3.41
CA GLU A 125 -16.42 -14.15 2.38
C GLU A 125 -16.18 -13.41 1.09
N VAL A 126 -15.94 -12.10 1.16
CA VAL A 126 -15.60 -11.26 0.01
C VAL A 126 -14.29 -11.74 -0.62
N MET A 127 -13.27 -12.01 0.18
CA MET A 127 -11.99 -12.52 -0.30
C MET A 127 -12.13 -13.89 -0.96
N ALA A 128 -13.02 -14.77 -0.47
CA ALA A 128 -13.29 -16.07 -1.08
C ALA A 128 -13.86 -15.91 -2.51
N ALA A 129 -14.83 -15.02 -2.69
CA ALA A 129 -15.43 -14.75 -4.01
C ALA A 129 -14.40 -14.16 -5.00
N VAL A 130 -13.60 -13.20 -4.56
CA VAL A 130 -12.57 -12.57 -5.39
C VAL A 130 -11.47 -13.55 -5.78
N THR A 131 -10.94 -14.29 -4.81
CA THR A 131 -9.85 -15.25 -5.08
C THR A 131 -10.31 -16.42 -5.96
N ALA A 132 -11.60 -16.81 -5.89
CA ALA A 132 -12.17 -17.79 -6.80
C ALA A 132 -12.15 -17.29 -8.26
N LEU A 133 -12.59 -16.04 -8.50
CA LEU A 133 -12.54 -15.44 -9.83
C LEU A 133 -11.10 -15.31 -10.33
N LEU A 134 -10.18 -14.79 -9.51
CA LEU A 134 -8.76 -14.65 -9.88
C LEU A 134 -8.13 -15.98 -10.28
N LYS A 135 -8.38 -17.05 -9.52
CA LYS A 135 -7.89 -18.39 -9.84
C LYS A 135 -8.42 -18.91 -11.17
N GLU A 136 -9.65 -18.56 -11.51
CA GLU A 136 -10.30 -19.02 -12.74
C GLU A 136 -9.77 -18.29 -13.98
N VAL A 137 -9.69 -16.94 -13.92
CA VAL A 137 -9.47 -16.12 -15.12
C VAL A 137 -8.08 -15.48 -15.22
N ALA A 138 -7.34 -15.38 -14.09
CA ALA A 138 -6.02 -14.76 -14.04
C ALA A 138 -5.10 -15.40 -12.96
N PRO A 139 -4.88 -16.74 -12.99
CA PRO A 139 -4.16 -17.46 -11.94
C PRO A 139 -2.68 -17.04 -11.79
N GLU A 140 -2.12 -16.38 -12.80
CA GLU A 140 -0.73 -15.91 -12.81
C GLU A 140 -0.55 -14.55 -12.10
N LEU A 141 -1.64 -13.81 -11.92
CA LEU A 141 -1.59 -12.47 -11.32
C LEU A 141 -1.37 -12.56 -9.82
N GLY A 142 -0.38 -11.84 -9.32
CA GLY A 142 -0.12 -11.75 -7.89
C GLY A 142 -1.24 -11.03 -7.15
N ILE A 143 -1.33 -11.27 -5.84
CA ILE A 143 -2.29 -10.62 -4.95
C ILE A 143 -1.53 -9.82 -3.89
N ALA A 144 -1.93 -8.55 -3.71
CA ALA A 144 -1.56 -7.72 -2.58
C ALA A 144 -2.79 -7.43 -1.71
N LEU A 145 -2.60 -7.33 -0.40
CA LEU A 145 -3.70 -7.10 0.54
C LEU A 145 -3.25 -6.21 1.69
N ALA A 146 -3.99 -5.12 1.94
CA ALA A 146 -3.95 -4.44 3.23
C ALA A 146 -5.07 -5.00 4.09
N ASP A 147 -4.76 -5.53 5.28
CA ASP A 147 -5.72 -6.33 6.06
C ASP A 147 -5.51 -6.19 7.56
N ASN A 148 -6.61 -6.22 8.27
CA ASN A 148 -6.66 -6.25 9.74
C ASN A 148 -7.22 -7.58 10.31
N HIS A 149 -7.43 -8.61 9.47
CA HIS A 149 -8.06 -9.89 9.83
C HIS A 149 -7.11 -11.10 9.77
N LYS A 150 -5.82 -10.90 9.46
CA LYS A 150 -4.82 -11.99 9.29
C LYS A 150 -5.22 -13.06 8.24
N ILE A 151 -5.89 -12.62 7.17
CA ILE A 151 -6.39 -13.48 6.08
C ILE A 151 -5.26 -14.23 5.37
N PHE A 152 -4.01 -13.76 5.43
CA PHE A 152 -2.85 -14.43 4.83
C PHE A 152 -2.68 -15.88 5.32
N LYS A 153 -3.19 -16.25 6.50
CA LYS A 153 -3.17 -17.63 6.98
C LYS A 153 -4.05 -18.55 6.15
N GLN A 154 -5.18 -18.02 5.65
CA GLN A 154 -6.08 -18.72 4.74
C GLN A 154 -5.57 -18.69 3.29
N TYR A 155 -4.86 -17.62 2.90
CA TYR A 155 -4.33 -17.42 1.54
C TYR A 155 -2.81 -17.21 1.57
N PRO A 156 -2.02 -18.27 1.83
CA PRO A 156 -0.57 -18.18 2.05
C PRO A 156 0.23 -17.77 0.81
N TYR A 157 -0.41 -17.64 -0.33
CA TYR A 157 0.17 -17.21 -1.60
C TYR A 157 0.06 -15.70 -1.87
N ILE A 158 -0.58 -14.91 -0.97
CA ILE A 158 -0.60 -13.44 -1.08
C ILE A 158 0.84 -12.94 -1.10
N LYS A 159 1.24 -12.28 -2.19
CA LYS A 159 2.63 -11.84 -2.41
C LYS A 159 3.03 -10.69 -1.51
N ASP A 160 2.18 -9.68 -1.39
CA ASP A 160 2.42 -8.51 -0.55
C ASP A 160 1.29 -8.37 0.46
N MET A 161 1.61 -8.59 1.72
CA MET A 161 0.67 -8.50 2.84
C MET A 161 1.03 -7.28 3.69
N CYS A 162 0.07 -6.37 3.84
CA CYS A 162 0.21 -5.18 4.67
C CYS A 162 -0.72 -5.27 5.87
N ALA A 163 -0.16 -5.41 7.08
CA ALA A 163 -0.93 -5.55 8.31
C ALA A 163 -1.27 -4.19 8.93
N SER A 164 -2.44 -4.07 9.53
CA SER A 164 -2.72 -2.94 10.41
C SER A 164 -1.79 -2.95 11.62
N ILE A 165 -1.32 -1.78 12.05
CA ILE A 165 -0.52 -1.65 13.28
C ILE A 165 -1.25 -2.19 14.53
N PHE A 166 -2.58 -2.24 14.50
CA PHE A 166 -3.41 -2.81 15.59
C PHE A 166 -3.53 -4.33 15.55
N GLY A 167 -3.18 -4.96 14.44
CA GLY A 167 -3.22 -6.41 14.26
C GLY A 167 -1.88 -6.93 13.72
N PRO A 168 -0.78 -6.76 14.46
CA PRO A 168 0.54 -7.13 13.98
C PRO A 168 0.60 -8.62 13.61
N ILE A 169 1.44 -8.92 12.63
CA ILE A 169 1.75 -10.29 12.22
C ILE A 169 2.88 -10.79 13.12
N GLU A 170 2.76 -12.03 13.57
CA GLU A 170 3.80 -12.68 14.37
C GLU A 170 5.12 -12.73 13.60
N GLN A 171 6.25 -12.45 14.26
CA GLN A 171 7.57 -12.44 13.61
C GLN A 171 7.90 -13.77 12.93
N THR A 172 7.48 -14.90 13.52
CA THR A 172 7.63 -16.21 12.91
C THR A 172 6.92 -16.34 11.56
N ASP A 173 5.72 -15.75 11.45
CA ASP A 173 4.99 -15.71 10.18
C ASP A 173 5.68 -14.80 9.16
N ILE A 174 6.22 -13.65 9.59
CA ILE A 174 6.99 -12.73 8.73
C ILE A 174 8.23 -13.42 8.17
N VAL A 175 9.02 -14.07 9.02
CA VAL A 175 10.21 -14.83 8.61
C VAL A 175 9.85 -15.96 7.64
N GLN A 176 8.78 -16.72 7.94
CA GLN A 176 8.33 -17.78 7.05
C GLN A 176 7.86 -17.23 5.69
N ARG A 177 7.15 -16.10 5.67
CA ARG A 177 6.74 -15.45 4.43
C ARG A 177 7.94 -14.97 3.62
N ARG A 178 8.90 -14.31 4.28
CA ARG A 178 10.14 -13.84 3.66
C ARG A 178 10.96 -14.98 3.05
N SER A 179 11.06 -16.14 3.73
CA SER A 179 11.76 -17.33 3.18
C SER A 179 11.13 -17.87 1.89
N LYS A 180 9.86 -17.56 1.62
CA LYS A 180 9.13 -17.88 0.40
C LYS A 180 9.16 -16.74 -0.64
N GLY A 181 9.94 -15.68 -0.42
CA GLY A 181 9.99 -14.51 -1.29
C GLY A 181 8.76 -13.60 -1.21
N LEU A 182 7.92 -13.76 -0.18
CA LEU A 182 6.73 -12.95 0.05
C LEU A 182 7.08 -11.74 0.93
N THR A 183 6.42 -10.61 0.70
CA THR A 183 6.64 -9.35 1.42
C THR A 183 5.58 -9.18 2.51
N THR A 184 6.01 -8.62 3.65
CA THR A 184 5.13 -8.28 4.75
C THR A 184 5.46 -6.89 5.25
N THR A 185 4.48 -5.99 5.15
CA THR A 185 4.59 -4.59 5.58
C THR A 185 3.52 -4.28 6.62
N PHE A 186 3.53 -3.08 7.17
CA PHE A 186 2.45 -2.60 8.02
C PHE A 186 1.95 -1.23 7.57
N TYR A 187 0.79 -0.80 8.04
CA TYR A 187 0.24 0.52 7.79
C TYR A 187 -0.33 1.17 9.04
N VAL A 188 -0.39 2.51 9.00
CA VAL A 188 -1.18 3.34 9.91
C VAL A 188 -2.22 4.12 9.11
N CYS A 189 -3.34 4.45 9.73
CA CYS A 189 -4.44 5.18 9.09
C CYS A 189 -5.14 6.12 10.08
N CYS A 190 -6.27 6.68 9.69
CA CYS A 190 -7.06 7.62 10.47
C CYS A 190 -7.50 7.14 11.86
N SER A 191 -7.45 5.85 12.14
CA SER A 191 -7.76 5.26 13.45
C SER A 191 -6.54 5.08 14.36
N SER A 192 -5.31 5.24 13.83
CA SER A 192 -4.08 5.06 14.61
C SER A 192 -3.70 6.35 15.33
N GLY A 193 -3.53 6.29 16.66
CA GLY A 193 -3.11 7.45 17.44
C GLY A 193 -1.60 7.70 17.40
N PHE A 194 -0.82 6.65 17.63
CA PHE A 194 0.65 6.67 17.68
C PHE A 194 1.20 5.33 17.20
N PRO A 195 2.37 5.31 16.50
CA PRO A 195 2.92 6.46 15.77
C PRO A 195 2.10 6.79 14.51
N ASN A 196 2.10 8.06 14.07
CA ASN A 196 1.41 8.47 12.85
C ASN A 196 2.12 9.67 12.17
N THR A 197 1.51 10.17 11.08
CA THR A 197 2.03 11.30 10.30
C THR A 197 0.99 12.39 10.08
N TYR A 198 0.14 12.66 11.08
CA TYR A 198 -0.77 13.80 11.05
C TYR A 198 -0.02 15.13 11.13
N THR A 199 -0.66 16.22 10.76
CA THR A 199 -0.08 17.57 11.00
C THR A 199 0.05 17.90 12.48
N SER A 200 -0.71 17.22 13.34
CA SER A 200 -0.65 17.31 14.79
C SER A 200 0.29 16.30 15.45
N SER A 201 0.78 15.30 14.73
CA SER A 201 1.75 14.34 15.24
C SER A 201 3.09 15.03 15.51
N ALA A 202 3.80 14.59 16.56
CA ALA A 202 5.19 14.97 16.73
C ALA A 202 6.01 14.54 15.50
N PRO A 203 6.84 15.41 14.91
CA PRO A 203 7.58 15.05 13.69
C PRO A 203 8.41 13.76 13.81
N ALA A 204 8.91 13.47 15.02
CA ALA A 204 9.67 12.25 15.31
C ALA A 204 8.86 10.96 15.17
N GLU A 205 7.52 11.01 15.21
CA GLU A 205 6.67 9.85 15.00
C GLU A 205 6.87 9.26 13.58
N ALA A 206 7.10 10.11 12.59
CA ALA A 206 7.39 9.66 11.23
C ALA A 206 8.69 8.85 11.14
N THR A 207 9.75 9.24 11.91
CA THR A 207 10.97 8.46 12.05
C THR A 207 10.70 7.15 12.81
N TYR A 208 9.90 7.22 13.88
CA TYR A 208 9.54 6.06 14.71
C TYR A 208 8.87 4.95 13.91
N LEU A 209 8.06 5.25 12.90
CA LEU A 209 7.42 4.25 12.03
C LEU A 209 8.43 3.28 11.40
N SER A 210 9.59 3.78 10.99
CA SER A 210 10.63 2.93 10.41
C SER A 210 11.37 2.10 11.48
N TRP A 211 11.54 2.64 12.68
CA TRP A 211 12.07 1.91 13.81
C TRP A 211 11.13 0.81 14.28
N TYR A 212 9.83 1.08 14.33
CA TYR A 212 8.81 0.05 14.57
C TYR A 212 8.88 -1.06 13.51
N ALA A 213 9.00 -0.71 12.22
CA ALA A 213 9.18 -1.69 11.16
C ALA A 213 10.42 -2.58 11.40
N ALA A 214 11.53 -1.99 11.82
CA ALA A 214 12.78 -2.71 12.09
C ALA A 214 12.68 -3.63 13.33
N ALA A 215 12.00 -3.16 14.39
CA ALA A 215 11.79 -3.88 15.64
C ALA A 215 10.85 -5.07 15.47
N GLU A 216 9.75 -4.90 14.71
CA GLU A 216 8.78 -5.94 14.39
C GLU A 216 9.17 -6.81 13.17
N ASP A 217 10.34 -6.54 12.58
CA ASP A 217 10.92 -7.26 11.44
C ASP A 217 10.08 -7.16 10.15
N TYR A 218 9.30 -6.09 9.99
CA TYR A 218 8.59 -5.82 8.75
C TYR A 218 9.52 -5.44 7.60
N ASP A 219 9.15 -5.82 6.38
CA ASP A 219 9.88 -5.49 5.16
C ASP A 219 9.70 -4.02 4.73
N GLY A 220 8.83 -3.28 5.39
CA GLY A 220 8.59 -1.86 5.12
C GLY A 220 7.28 -1.33 5.71
N PHE A 221 6.98 -0.11 5.33
CA PHE A 221 5.82 0.66 5.76
C PHE A 221 5.00 1.10 4.55
N LEU A 222 3.68 0.92 4.60
CA LEU A 222 2.75 1.43 3.61
C LEU A 222 2.06 2.69 4.14
N ARG A 223 2.26 3.82 3.48
CA ARG A 223 1.44 5.00 3.71
C ARG A 223 0.23 4.95 2.79
N TRP A 224 -0.97 4.88 3.37
CA TRP A 224 -2.21 4.69 2.63
C TRP A 224 -2.53 5.83 1.66
N ALA A 225 -2.09 7.06 1.97
CA ALA A 225 -2.23 8.22 1.09
C ALA A 225 -0.96 9.08 1.16
N TYR A 226 -0.38 9.39 0.01
CA TYR A 226 0.88 10.10 -0.12
C TYR A 226 0.69 11.55 -0.56
N ASN A 227 -0.22 11.77 -1.53
CA ASN A 227 -0.46 13.06 -2.18
C ASN A 227 -1.94 13.27 -2.55
N SER A 228 -2.86 12.71 -1.77
CA SER A 228 -4.30 12.93 -1.95
C SER A 228 -4.68 14.27 -1.32
N TRP A 229 -4.45 15.34 -2.06
CA TRP A 229 -4.58 16.70 -1.56
C TRP A 229 -6.02 17.11 -1.31
N VAL A 230 -6.17 17.97 -0.30
CA VAL A 230 -7.37 18.77 -0.04
C VAL A 230 -7.41 20.00 -0.98
N GLU A 231 -8.47 20.79 -0.93
CA GLU A 231 -8.66 21.96 -1.81
C GLU A 231 -7.51 22.99 -1.68
N ASP A 232 -7.15 23.36 -0.45
CA ASP A 232 -6.02 24.24 -0.16
C ASP A 232 -5.14 23.63 0.94
N PRO A 233 -4.23 22.72 0.58
CA PRO A 233 -3.45 21.97 1.55
C PRO A 233 -2.47 22.80 2.37
N ILE A 234 -2.16 24.03 1.94
CA ILE A 234 -1.27 24.95 2.66
C ILE A 234 -2.01 25.66 3.80
N ARG A 235 -3.29 25.95 3.62
CA ARG A 235 -4.09 26.66 4.62
C ARG A 235 -4.88 25.73 5.53
N ASP A 236 -5.41 24.63 4.97
CA ASP A 236 -6.22 23.69 5.72
C ASP A 236 -5.89 22.25 5.29
N SER A 237 -5.33 21.48 6.19
CA SER A 237 -4.94 20.09 5.96
C SER A 237 -6.03 19.07 6.29
N ARG A 238 -7.24 19.53 6.66
CA ARG A 238 -8.37 18.67 7.03
C ARG A 238 -9.12 18.19 5.79
N PHE A 239 -9.51 16.94 5.79
CA PHE A 239 -10.35 16.38 4.74
C PHE A 239 -11.49 15.55 5.34
N ARG A 240 -12.70 16.10 5.31
CA ARG A 240 -13.88 15.45 5.87
C ARG A 240 -13.66 15.05 7.34
N LYS A 241 -13.85 13.77 7.66
CA LYS A 241 -13.71 13.21 9.02
C LYS A 241 -12.29 12.74 9.37
N TRP A 242 -11.39 12.74 8.41
CA TRP A 242 -10.01 12.30 8.65
C TRP A 242 -9.20 13.36 9.40
N ALA A 243 -8.23 12.89 10.17
CA ALA A 243 -7.33 13.78 10.88
C ALA A 243 -6.55 14.67 9.90
N ALA A 244 -6.24 15.88 10.31
CA ALA A 244 -5.53 16.83 9.47
C ALA A 244 -4.18 16.26 8.99
N GLY A 245 -3.96 16.29 7.68
CA GLY A 245 -2.75 15.74 7.04
C GLY A 245 -2.73 14.22 6.88
N ASP A 246 -3.80 13.50 7.19
CA ASP A 246 -3.87 12.05 7.02
C ASP A 246 -3.84 11.64 5.53
N THR A 247 -4.35 12.48 4.64
CA THR A 247 -4.46 12.15 3.21
C THR A 247 -3.22 12.50 2.39
N TYR A 248 -2.20 13.14 2.95
CA TYR A 248 -0.97 13.47 2.22
C TYR A 248 0.24 13.70 3.13
N LEU A 249 1.43 13.45 2.60
CA LEU A 249 2.72 13.73 3.24
C LEU A 249 3.48 14.86 2.54
N VAL A 250 3.32 14.98 1.23
CA VAL A 250 3.95 16.01 0.40
C VAL A 250 2.91 16.99 -0.09
N TYR A 251 3.32 18.23 -0.32
CA TYR A 251 2.47 19.31 -0.81
C TYR A 251 2.54 19.43 -2.34
N PRO A 252 1.58 20.10 -2.98
CA PRO A 252 1.64 20.39 -4.42
C PRO A 252 2.95 21.06 -4.83
N GLU A 253 3.28 20.95 -6.12
CA GLU A 253 4.48 21.55 -6.73
C GLU A 253 5.81 20.98 -6.17
N GLY A 254 5.80 19.74 -5.68
CA GLY A 254 6.99 19.07 -5.17
C GLY A 254 7.49 19.61 -3.82
N ARG A 255 6.66 20.32 -3.09
CA ARG A 255 7.01 20.82 -1.75
C ARG A 255 7.00 19.69 -0.75
N SER A 256 8.08 19.58 0.01
CA SER A 256 8.21 18.61 1.12
C SER A 256 7.43 19.05 2.37
N SER A 257 7.39 18.17 3.36
CA SER A 257 6.93 18.46 4.71
C SER A 257 7.89 17.90 5.73
N ILE A 258 7.88 18.48 6.95
CA ILE A 258 8.69 17.94 8.05
C ILE A 258 8.36 16.45 8.33
N ARG A 259 7.11 16.03 8.15
CA ARG A 259 6.66 14.65 8.32
C ARG A 259 7.32 13.73 7.29
N PHE A 260 7.40 14.18 6.04
CA PHE A 260 8.06 13.43 4.97
C PHE A 260 9.56 13.34 5.18
N GLU A 261 10.23 14.47 5.51
CA GLU A 261 11.67 14.47 5.79
C GLU A 261 12.02 13.56 6.97
N ARG A 262 11.22 13.54 8.03
CA ARG A 262 11.42 12.64 9.16
C ARG A 262 11.15 11.18 8.81
N LEU A 263 10.23 10.91 7.89
CA LEU A 263 10.03 9.55 7.36
C LEU A 263 11.25 9.10 6.53
N VAL A 264 11.81 9.98 5.70
CA VAL A 264 13.04 9.70 4.93
C VAL A 264 14.21 9.36 5.86
N GLU A 265 14.42 10.15 6.93
CA GLU A 265 15.42 9.81 7.96
C GLU A 265 15.19 8.42 8.57
N GLY A 266 13.94 8.09 8.91
CA GLY A 266 13.60 6.78 9.43
C GLY A 266 13.88 5.66 8.45
N ILE A 267 13.60 5.85 7.15
CA ILE A 267 13.91 4.89 6.10
C ILE A 267 15.43 4.67 5.99
N GLN A 268 16.23 5.73 6.11
CA GLN A 268 17.70 5.62 6.13
C GLN A 268 18.18 4.82 7.34
N ASP A 269 17.62 5.07 8.54
CA ASP A 269 17.90 4.28 9.73
C ASP A 269 17.53 2.80 9.53
N TRP A 270 16.37 2.51 8.97
CA TRP A 270 15.90 1.14 8.67
C TRP A 270 16.84 0.42 7.71
N GLU A 271 17.28 1.09 6.64
CA GLU A 271 18.25 0.52 5.70
C GLU A 271 19.61 0.24 6.38
N LYS A 272 20.08 1.13 7.25
CA LYS A 272 21.29 0.91 8.03
C LYS A 272 21.14 -0.31 8.95
N ILE A 273 20.03 -0.42 9.66
CA ILE A 273 19.72 -1.59 10.51
C ILE A 273 19.74 -2.88 9.68
N ARG A 274 19.13 -2.86 8.50
CA ARG A 274 19.10 -4.01 7.58
C ARG A 274 20.51 -4.43 7.13
N LEU A 275 21.36 -3.46 6.82
CA LEU A 275 22.76 -3.71 6.46
C LEU A 275 23.55 -4.29 7.64
N LEU A 276 23.41 -3.72 8.83
CA LEU A 276 24.05 -4.21 10.05
C LEU A 276 23.59 -5.62 10.43
N LYS A 277 22.31 -5.95 10.30
CA LYS A 277 21.82 -7.34 10.47
C LYS A 277 22.55 -8.32 9.55
N THR A 278 22.90 -7.91 8.33
CA THR A 278 23.64 -8.74 7.38
C THR A 278 25.13 -8.80 7.72
N GLU A 279 25.73 -7.66 8.05
CA GLU A 279 27.15 -7.55 8.40
C GLU A 279 27.48 -8.34 9.69
N PHE A 280 26.60 -8.27 10.68
CA PHE A 280 26.75 -8.96 11.96
C PHE A 280 26.33 -10.44 11.90
N SER A 281 25.98 -10.95 10.73
CA SER A 281 25.62 -12.36 10.57
C SER A 281 26.77 -13.26 11.03
N GLY A 282 26.52 -14.11 12.08
CA GLY A 282 27.49 -14.95 12.71
C GLY A 282 28.21 -14.33 13.93
N ASP A 283 27.88 -13.10 14.31
CA ASP A 283 28.31 -12.44 15.54
C ASP A 283 27.09 -12.20 16.47
N ASP A 284 26.82 -13.20 17.30
CA ASP A 284 25.65 -13.20 18.19
C ASP A 284 25.67 -12.00 19.16
N ALA A 285 26.85 -11.54 19.61
CA ALA A 285 26.95 -10.41 20.54
C ALA A 285 26.54 -9.09 19.87
N LYS A 286 26.97 -8.85 18.64
CA LYS A 286 26.57 -7.66 17.87
C LYS A 286 25.10 -7.72 17.47
N LEU A 287 24.60 -8.89 17.06
CA LEU A 287 23.17 -9.07 16.77
C LEU A 287 22.31 -8.81 18.00
N GLN A 288 22.74 -9.27 19.19
CA GLN A 288 22.03 -9.00 20.43
C GLN A 288 22.05 -7.51 20.78
N THR A 289 23.17 -6.82 20.60
CA THR A 289 23.27 -5.37 20.79
C THR A 289 22.26 -4.63 19.89
N LEU A 290 22.13 -5.04 18.62
CA LEU A 290 21.17 -4.46 17.70
C LEU A 290 19.72 -4.79 18.08
N HIS A 291 19.47 -6.00 18.55
CA HIS A 291 18.17 -6.42 19.07
C HIS A 291 17.75 -5.57 20.28
N ASP A 292 18.63 -5.43 21.27
CA ASP A 292 18.38 -4.62 22.48
C ASP A 292 18.12 -3.16 22.14
N LEU A 293 18.79 -2.62 21.11
CA LEU A 293 18.57 -1.28 20.61
C LEU A 293 17.18 -1.09 20.03
N LEU A 294 16.61 -2.14 19.40
CA LEU A 294 15.30 -2.11 18.74
C LEU A 294 14.14 -2.39 19.69
N GLU A 295 14.36 -3.08 20.80
CA GLU A 295 13.31 -3.57 21.69
C GLU A 295 12.31 -2.48 22.15
N PRO A 296 12.73 -1.23 22.52
CA PRO A 296 11.78 -0.19 22.91
C PRO A 296 10.79 0.22 21.82
N PHE A 297 11.10 -0.05 20.54
CA PHE A 297 10.32 0.39 19.38
C PHE A 297 9.27 -0.60 18.91
N ARG A 298 9.05 -1.69 19.65
CA ARG A 298 7.94 -2.64 19.41
C ARG A 298 6.58 -2.08 19.83
N SER A 299 6.56 -0.98 20.57
CA SER A 299 5.33 -0.38 21.05
C SER A 299 4.62 0.43 19.96
N SER A 300 3.34 0.16 19.77
CA SER A 300 2.41 1.02 19.01
C SER A 300 1.65 2.01 19.90
N VAL A 301 2.12 2.21 21.13
CA VAL A 301 1.59 3.17 22.11
C VAL A 301 2.74 4.04 22.59
N ALA A 302 2.52 5.36 22.64
CA ALA A 302 3.52 6.29 23.15
C ALA A 302 3.83 5.98 24.62
N PHE A 303 5.12 5.99 24.97
CA PHE A 303 5.61 5.84 26.33
C PHE A 303 6.43 7.07 26.76
N ASP A 304 6.55 7.28 28.07
CA ASP A 304 7.28 8.43 28.58
C ASP A 304 8.74 8.46 28.10
N GLY A 305 9.16 9.60 27.54
CA GLY A 305 10.52 9.78 27.04
C GLY A 305 10.81 9.08 25.70
N TRP A 306 9.82 8.61 24.96
CA TRP A 306 10.01 7.91 23.68
C TRP A 306 10.85 8.71 22.65
N GLU A 307 10.68 10.03 22.59
CA GLU A 307 11.48 10.87 21.69
C GLU A 307 12.98 10.89 22.08
N GLN A 308 13.27 10.94 23.39
CA GLN A 308 14.65 10.87 23.85
C GLN A 308 15.24 9.49 23.60
N THR A 309 14.45 8.43 23.80
CA THR A 309 14.85 7.05 23.48
C THR A 309 15.21 6.92 22.01
N LEU A 310 14.38 7.49 21.10
CA LEU A 310 14.66 7.49 19.66
C LEU A 310 15.94 8.27 19.33
N ARG A 311 16.16 9.46 19.91
CA ARG A 311 17.39 10.23 19.70
C ARG A 311 18.63 9.45 20.15
N ASN A 312 18.58 8.82 21.30
CA ASN A 312 19.69 8.04 21.85
C ASN A 312 19.97 6.80 20.99
N ALA A 313 18.91 6.09 20.58
CA ALA A 313 19.03 4.92 19.73
C ALA A 313 19.64 5.25 18.35
N ARG A 314 19.26 6.37 17.74
CA ARG A 314 19.87 6.87 16.50
C ARG A 314 21.36 7.23 16.67
N ALA A 315 21.69 7.87 17.79
CA ALA A 315 23.09 8.16 18.11
C ALA A 315 23.91 6.88 18.23
N THR A 316 23.40 5.87 18.97
CA THR A 316 24.05 4.55 19.11
C THR A 316 24.16 3.84 17.76
N LEU A 317 23.07 3.81 16.97
CA LEU A 317 23.09 3.21 15.62
C LEU A 317 24.21 3.80 14.74
N ASN A 318 24.53 5.08 14.91
CA ASN A 318 25.60 5.74 14.14
C ASN A 318 27.03 5.35 14.59
N THR A 319 27.17 4.68 15.70
CA THR A 319 28.47 4.20 16.21
C THR A 319 28.69 2.70 15.98
N LEU A 320 27.63 1.96 15.62
CA LEU A 320 27.70 0.56 15.19
C LEU A 320 28.17 0.42 13.76
#